data_1f4b66ee7345ca62e0bf397971c7bbde
#
_entry.id   1f4b66ee7345ca62e0bf397971c7bbde
#
_cell.length_a   1.000
_cell.length_b   1.000
_cell.length_c   1.000
_cell.angle_alpha   90.00
_cell.angle_beta   90.00
_cell.angle_gamma   90.00
#
_symmetry.space_group_name_H-M   'P 1'
#
loop_
_entity.id
_entity.type
_entity.pdbx_description
1 polymer ?
#
loop_
_entity_poly.entity_id
_entity_poly.type
_entity_poly.pdbx_seq_one_letter_code
_entity_poly.pdbx_strand_id
1 'polypeptide(L)'
;MKKNRIKIGVMAIACMALVSCGNMSQVMSAMTNGTGIANAIKSVIGLDKVKQQNLIGEWKYKGPGCAFMSENLLAKAGGEMAAVQIEEKLLPFYQQVNVSSSNTQITFKEDGTFSSKIVGTPFNGKYTFDEESQKITLKGLFLSVNCYAKKELGGISILFEANKLLTVLQTMSAMSGNKDLQTIGDLSKKYDGVRVGFDMNK
;
A
#
# COMPACT_ATOMS: atom_id res chain seq x y z
N MET A 1 64.34 -12.84 26.82
CA MET A 1 62.93 -13.24 26.60
C MET A 1 62.05 -12.00 26.58
N LYS A 2 61.95 -11.37 25.43
CA LYS A 2 61.06 -10.22 25.13
C LYS A 2 60.77 -10.25 23.67
N LYS A 3 59.59 -10.70 23.24
CA LYS A 3 58.98 -10.48 21.93
C LYS A 3 57.77 -11.39 21.80
N ASN A 4 56.59 -10.94 22.14
CA ASN A 4 55.35 -11.50 21.61
C ASN A 4 54.06 -10.83 22.14
N ARG A 5 54.12 -9.57 22.60
CA ARG A 5 52.93 -8.88 23.13
C ARG A 5 52.37 -7.76 22.24
N ILE A 6 52.91 -7.57 21.02
CA ILE A 6 52.53 -6.43 20.18
C ILE A 6 51.67 -6.84 18.97
N LYS A 7 51.45 -8.15 18.74
CA LYS A 7 50.69 -8.63 17.56
C LYS A 7 49.20 -8.83 17.77
N ILE A 8 48.70 -8.72 18.99
CA ILE A 8 47.26 -8.93 19.28
C ILE A 8 46.46 -7.62 19.24
N GLY A 9 47.11 -6.47 19.39
CA GLY A 9 46.45 -5.16 19.41
C GLY A 9 46.11 -4.58 18.02
N VAL A 10 46.75 -5.07 16.95
CA VAL A 10 46.53 -4.52 15.60
C VAL A 10 45.44 -5.24 14.82
N MET A 11 45.08 -6.47 15.24
CA MET A 11 44.07 -7.27 14.57
C MET A 11 42.63 -6.96 15.01
N ALA A 12 42.47 -6.31 16.17
CA ALA A 12 41.16 -5.93 16.69
C ALA A 12 40.65 -4.60 16.10
N ILE A 13 41.54 -3.74 15.57
CA ILE A 13 41.14 -2.43 14.99
C ILE A 13 40.81 -2.56 13.51
N ALA A 14 41.29 -3.59 12.83
CA ALA A 14 40.97 -3.82 11.42
C ALA A 14 39.56 -4.37 11.15
N CYS A 15 38.90 -4.94 12.18
CA CYS A 15 37.53 -5.46 12.03
C CYS A 15 36.44 -4.39 12.22
N MET A 16 36.75 -3.22 12.79
CA MET A 16 35.74 -2.15 12.95
C MET A 16 35.68 -1.18 11.78
N ALA A 17 36.61 -1.23 10.83
CA ALA A 17 36.61 -0.35 9.66
C ALA A 17 35.87 -0.92 8.43
N LEU A 18 35.40 -2.17 8.49
CA LEU A 18 34.67 -2.81 7.39
C LEU A 18 33.14 -2.77 7.51
N VAL A 19 32.60 -2.20 8.59
CA VAL A 19 31.13 -2.02 8.75
C VAL A 19 30.66 -0.67 8.21
N SER A 20 31.58 0.22 7.78
CA SER A 20 31.24 1.58 7.33
C SER A 20 31.02 1.75 5.82
N CYS A 21 31.13 0.69 5.02
CA CYS A 21 30.80 0.72 3.59
C CYS A 21 30.10 -0.58 3.15
N GLY A 22 29.24 -1.12 4.00
CA GLY A 22 28.29 -2.13 3.57
C GLY A 22 27.31 -1.47 2.61
N ASN A 23 27.44 -1.81 1.32
CA ASN A 23 26.56 -1.39 0.25
C ASN A 23 25.11 -1.33 0.71
N MET A 24 24.61 -0.11 0.89
CA MET A 24 23.17 0.16 1.13
C MET A 24 22.31 -0.51 0.06
N SER A 25 22.86 -0.74 -1.13
CA SER A 25 22.25 -1.52 -2.20
C SER A 25 22.16 -3.03 -1.91
N GLN A 26 23.09 -3.62 -1.17
CA GLN A 26 22.99 -5.05 -0.79
C GLN A 26 22.03 -5.27 0.38
N VAL A 27 21.97 -4.34 1.32
CA VAL A 27 20.94 -4.35 2.37
C VAL A 27 19.57 -4.14 1.76
N MET A 28 19.43 -3.24 0.78
CA MET A 28 18.19 -3.09 0.00
C MET A 28 17.87 -4.34 -0.82
N SER A 29 18.84 -5.05 -1.39
CA SER A 29 18.58 -6.28 -2.16
C SER A 29 18.20 -7.47 -1.28
N ALA A 30 18.72 -7.56 -0.05
CA ALA A 30 18.29 -8.57 0.92
C ALA A 30 16.89 -8.27 1.50
N MET A 31 16.46 -7.01 1.45
CA MET A 31 15.13 -6.55 1.90
C MET A 31 14.07 -6.59 0.79
N THR A 32 14.43 -6.81 -0.46
CA THR A 32 13.50 -6.83 -1.60
C THR A 32 12.59 -8.05 -1.68
N ASN A 33 12.77 -9.04 -0.79
CA ASN A 33 11.77 -10.09 -0.58
C ASN A 33 10.64 -9.68 0.37
N GLY A 34 10.67 -8.43 0.88
CA GLY A 34 9.62 -7.85 1.70
C GLY A 34 9.37 -6.41 1.30
N THR A 35 8.34 -6.16 0.49
CA THR A 35 7.90 -4.81 0.08
C THR A 35 7.66 -3.88 1.27
N GLY A 36 7.26 -4.41 2.43
CA GLY A 36 6.97 -3.67 3.63
C GLY A 36 8.17 -2.89 4.21
N ILE A 37 9.37 -3.47 4.21
CA ILE A 37 10.56 -2.80 4.78
C ILE A 37 11.02 -1.64 3.87
N ALA A 38 10.96 -1.82 2.56
CA ALA A 38 11.31 -0.75 1.61
C ALA A 38 10.33 0.43 1.71
N ASN A 39 9.05 0.17 1.97
CA ASN A 39 8.04 1.20 2.18
C ASN A 39 8.21 1.92 3.52
N ALA A 40 8.54 1.19 4.60
CA ALA A 40 8.82 1.79 5.90
C ALA A 40 10.01 2.77 5.85
N ILE A 41 11.08 2.46 5.11
CA ILE A 41 12.21 3.37 4.94
C ILE A 41 11.79 4.63 4.16
N LYS A 42 10.90 4.51 3.16
CA LYS A 42 10.43 5.66 2.38
C LYS A 42 9.50 6.57 3.17
N SER A 43 8.61 6.02 3.99
CA SER A 43 7.71 6.81 4.83
C SER A 43 8.47 7.65 5.86
N VAL A 44 9.54 7.09 6.45
CA VAL A 44 10.40 7.82 7.39
C VAL A 44 11.07 9.05 6.76
N ILE A 45 11.37 9.02 5.47
CA ILE A 45 12.01 10.15 4.75
C ILE A 45 11.03 11.02 3.98
N GLY A 46 9.72 10.83 4.15
CA GLY A 46 8.69 11.64 3.50
C GLY A 46 8.62 11.51 1.97
N LEU A 47 9.19 10.44 1.40
CA LEU A 47 9.19 10.15 -0.05
C LEU A 47 7.97 9.31 -0.48
N ASP A 48 7.06 9.06 0.42
CA ASP A 48 5.90 8.18 0.27
C ASP A 48 4.63 8.89 -0.22
N LYS A 49 4.67 10.24 -0.34
CA LYS A 49 3.51 11.01 -0.80
C LYS A 49 3.34 10.92 -2.31
N VAL A 50 2.12 10.62 -2.71
CA VAL A 50 1.67 10.70 -4.11
C VAL A 50 1.45 12.18 -4.46
N LYS A 51 1.92 12.62 -5.63
CA LYS A 51 1.63 13.93 -6.19
C LYS A 51 0.48 13.83 -7.18
N GLN A 52 -0.29 14.91 -7.36
CA GLN A 52 -1.42 14.96 -8.30
C GLN A 52 -1.03 14.43 -9.69
N GLN A 53 0.07 14.91 -10.23
CA GLN A 53 0.58 14.48 -11.55
C GLN A 53 0.94 12.99 -11.60
N ASN A 54 1.34 12.40 -10.48
CA ASN A 54 1.70 10.97 -10.41
C ASN A 54 0.47 10.09 -10.25
N LEU A 55 -0.64 10.65 -9.71
CA LEU A 55 -1.92 9.95 -9.59
C LEU A 55 -2.55 9.71 -10.96
N ILE A 56 -2.39 10.66 -11.91
CA ILE A 56 -2.96 10.59 -13.25
C ILE A 56 -2.44 9.35 -14.00
N GLY A 57 -3.36 8.65 -14.67
CA GLY A 57 -3.10 7.46 -15.46
C GLY A 57 -3.96 6.27 -15.09
N GLU A 58 -3.74 5.16 -15.78
CA GLU A 58 -4.42 3.89 -15.54
C GLU A 58 -3.66 3.06 -14.52
N TRP A 59 -4.38 2.57 -13.52
CA TRP A 59 -3.87 1.75 -12.44
C TRP A 59 -4.61 0.42 -12.39
N LYS A 60 -3.89 -0.69 -12.44
CA LYS A 60 -4.42 -2.06 -12.41
C LYS A 60 -4.07 -2.75 -11.11
N TYR A 61 -4.97 -3.56 -10.63
CA TYR A 61 -4.77 -4.37 -9.43
C TYR A 61 -3.51 -5.23 -9.53
N LYS A 62 -2.71 -5.19 -8.48
CA LYS A 62 -1.49 -5.99 -8.29
C LYS A 62 -1.63 -6.95 -7.11
N GLY A 63 -2.27 -6.50 -6.04
CA GLY A 63 -2.44 -7.25 -4.80
C GLY A 63 -3.34 -6.52 -3.80
N PRO A 64 -3.68 -7.14 -2.67
CA PRO A 64 -4.29 -6.44 -1.55
C PRO A 64 -3.36 -5.34 -1.06
N GLY A 65 -3.92 -4.21 -0.62
CA GLY A 65 -3.18 -3.13 0.00
C GLY A 65 -3.68 -2.89 1.42
N CYS A 66 -2.77 -2.52 2.31
CA CYS A 66 -3.06 -2.23 3.71
C CYS A 66 -2.20 -1.08 4.25
N ALA A 67 -2.78 -0.25 5.11
CA ALA A 67 -2.05 0.74 5.89
C ALA A 67 -2.75 1.04 7.21
N PHE A 68 -2.00 1.46 8.22
CA PHE A 68 -2.55 1.93 9.48
C PHE A 68 -2.91 3.42 9.40
N MET A 69 -4.03 3.82 10.03
CA MET A 69 -4.50 5.20 10.02
C MET A 69 -3.67 6.13 10.91
N SER A 70 -2.91 5.59 11.86
CA SER A 70 -2.13 6.34 12.83
C SER A 70 -0.65 6.32 12.48
N GLU A 71 -0.07 7.51 12.28
CA GLU A 71 1.38 7.68 12.13
C GLU A 71 2.16 7.12 13.32
N ASN A 72 1.58 7.13 14.53
CA ASN A 72 2.20 6.56 15.72
C ASN A 72 2.32 5.02 15.66
N LEU A 73 1.45 4.33 14.93
CA LEU A 73 1.55 2.89 14.69
C LEU A 73 2.59 2.56 13.61
N LEU A 74 2.75 3.43 12.61
CA LEU A 74 3.82 3.35 11.62
C LEU A 74 5.19 3.65 12.24
N ALA A 75 5.28 4.63 13.14
CA ALA A 75 6.52 4.99 13.84
C ALA A 75 7.03 3.88 14.79
N LYS A 76 6.16 3.00 15.23
CA LYS A 76 6.57 1.76 15.90
C LYS A 76 6.95 0.77 14.82
N ALA A 77 8.21 0.37 14.77
CA ALA A 77 8.88 -0.48 13.77
C ALA A 77 8.17 -1.80 13.36
N GLY A 78 6.89 -1.96 13.66
CA GLY A 78 6.04 -3.09 13.33
C GLY A 78 4.87 -2.78 12.39
N GLY A 79 4.57 -1.49 12.13
CA GLY A 79 3.34 -1.13 11.38
C GLY A 79 3.35 -1.65 9.94
N GLU A 80 4.44 -1.47 9.21
CA GLU A 80 4.55 -1.98 7.83
C GLU A 80 4.60 -3.51 7.78
N MET A 81 5.27 -4.15 8.74
CA MET A 81 5.27 -5.63 8.83
C MET A 81 3.87 -6.17 9.15
N ALA A 82 3.13 -5.47 10.02
CA ALA A 82 1.76 -5.85 10.33
C ALA A 82 0.82 -5.62 9.12
N ALA A 83 1.04 -4.57 8.32
CA ALA A 83 0.30 -4.35 7.07
C ALA A 83 0.51 -5.51 6.09
N VAL A 84 1.75 -5.93 5.87
CA VAL A 84 2.07 -7.10 5.02
C VAL A 84 1.37 -8.37 5.50
N GLN A 85 1.34 -8.64 6.82
CA GLN A 85 0.62 -9.79 7.36
C GLN A 85 -0.90 -9.72 7.11
N ILE A 86 -1.48 -8.52 7.13
CA ILE A 86 -2.89 -8.32 6.80
C ILE A 86 -3.11 -8.56 5.30
N GLU A 87 -2.26 -8.03 4.43
CA GLU A 87 -2.31 -8.24 2.98
C GLU A 87 -2.23 -9.72 2.62
N GLU A 88 -1.31 -10.47 3.23
CA GLU A 88 -1.19 -11.92 3.06
C GLU A 88 -2.47 -12.66 3.46
N LYS A 89 -3.15 -12.23 4.52
CA LYS A 89 -4.43 -12.80 4.95
C LYS A 89 -5.59 -12.40 4.04
N LEU A 90 -5.55 -11.21 3.44
CA LEU A 90 -6.56 -10.74 2.50
C LEU A 90 -6.46 -11.42 1.13
N LEU A 91 -5.26 -11.80 0.71
CA LEU A 91 -4.99 -12.34 -0.62
C LEU A 91 -5.86 -13.56 -0.98
N PRO A 92 -6.01 -14.60 -0.14
CA PRO A 92 -6.88 -15.75 -0.47
C PRO A 92 -8.34 -15.36 -0.71
N PHE A 93 -8.85 -14.36 0.04
CA PHE A 93 -10.22 -13.89 -0.12
C PHE A 93 -10.41 -13.10 -1.40
N TYR A 94 -9.44 -12.25 -1.78
CA TYR A 94 -9.47 -11.54 -3.05
C TYR A 94 -9.40 -12.50 -4.23
N GLN A 95 -8.61 -13.58 -4.12
CA GLN A 95 -8.56 -14.66 -5.10
C GLN A 95 -9.89 -15.42 -5.17
N GLN A 96 -10.51 -15.74 -4.03
CA GLN A 96 -11.79 -16.44 -3.97
C GLN A 96 -12.90 -15.68 -4.69
N VAL A 97 -12.93 -14.36 -4.59
CA VAL A 97 -13.88 -13.50 -5.30
C VAL A 97 -13.36 -13.01 -6.66
N ASN A 98 -12.31 -13.66 -7.16
CA ASN A 98 -11.75 -13.45 -8.49
C ASN A 98 -11.30 -12.02 -8.78
N VAL A 99 -10.75 -11.29 -7.77
CA VAL A 99 -10.12 -9.99 -8.00
C VAL A 99 -8.88 -10.17 -8.85
N SER A 100 -8.77 -9.43 -9.95
CA SER A 100 -7.65 -9.53 -10.90
C SER A 100 -7.37 -8.20 -11.58
N SER A 101 -6.21 -8.08 -12.21
CA SER A 101 -5.83 -6.89 -12.98
C SER A 101 -6.75 -6.62 -14.19
N SER A 102 -7.46 -7.65 -14.68
CA SER A 102 -8.39 -7.51 -15.81
C SER A 102 -9.76 -6.96 -15.41
N ASN A 103 -10.15 -7.11 -14.14
CA ASN A 103 -11.47 -6.71 -13.65
C ASN A 103 -11.46 -5.69 -12.51
N THR A 104 -10.27 -5.29 -12.04
CA THR A 104 -10.13 -4.28 -10.97
C THR A 104 -9.05 -3.28 -11.37
N GLN A 105 -9.51 -2.10 -11.77
CA GLN A 105 -8.67 -1.01 -12.28
C GLN A 105 -9.32 0.34 -12.03
N ILE A 106 -8.51 1.40 -12.00
CA ILE A 106 -8.97 2.79 -11.93
C ILE A 106 -8.08 3.68 -12.81
N THR A 107 -8.70 4.60 -13.54
CA THR A 107 -8.02 5.62 -14.33
C THR A 107 -8.38 6.99 -13.81
N PHE A 108 -7.38 7.78 -13.44
CA PHE A 108 -7.52 9.20 -13.10
C PHE A 108 -7.10 10.06 -14.30
N LYS A 109 -7.93 11.01 -14.66
CA LYS A 109 -7.67 11.93 -15.79
C LYS A 109 -7.37 13.34 -15.30
N GLU A 110 -6.67 14.10 -16.14
CA GLU A 110 -6.30 15.50 -15.83
C GLU A 110 -7.51 16.42 -15.69
N ASP A 111 -8.62 16.10 -16.36
CA ASP A 111 -9.87 16.85 -16.30
C ASP A 111 -10.66 16.67 -14.98
N GLY A 112 -10.09 15.96 -14.00
CA GLY A 112 -10.74 15.67 -12.72
C GLY A 112 -11.81 14.58 -12.79
N THR A 113 -11.88 13.85 -13.91
CA THR A 113 -12.75 12.66 -14.01
C THR A 113 -11.98 11.37 -13.72
N PHE A 114 -12.72 10.36 -13.27
CA PHE A 114 -12.19 9.01 -13.15
C PHE A 114 -13.12 7.98 -13.80
N SER A 115 -12.53 6.88 -14.22
CA SER A 115 -13.25 5.67 -14.59
C SER A 115 -12.64 4.49 -13.85
N SER A 116 -13.47 3.62 -13.30
CA SER A 116 -12.99 2.44 -12.60
C SER A 116 -13.86 1.23 -12.87
N LYS A 117 -13.28 0.07 -12.63
CA LYS A 117 -13.93 -1.21 -12.56
C LYS A 117 -13.43 -1.92 -11.32
N ILE A 118 -14.31 -2.33 -10.44
CA ILE A 118 -13.96 -3.05 -9.21
C ILE A 118 -14.69 -4.37 -9.22
N VAL A 119 -13.94 -5.46 -9.32
CA VAL A 119 -14.47 -6.82 -9.51
C VAL A 119 -15.49 -6.87 -10.65
N GLY A 120 -15.16 -6.21 -11.77
CA GLY A 120 -16.03 -6.12 -12.94
C GLY A 120 -17.11 -5.03 -12.88
N THR A 121 -17.39 -4.47 -11.72
CA THR A 121 -18.43 -3.44 -11.54
C THR A 121 -17.91 -2.06 -11.89
N PRO A 122 -18.51 -1.33 -12.85
CA PRO A 122 -18.09 0.00 -13.22
C PRO A 122 -18.48 1.04 -12.17
N PHE A 123 -17.57 1.97 -11.88
CA PHE A 123 -17.81 3.12 -11.04
C PHE A 123 -17.03 4.32 -11.60
N ASN A 124 -17.75 5.30 -12.14
CA ASN A 124 -17.18 6.42 -12.85
C ASN A 124 -17.73 7.74 -12.30
N GLY A 125 -16.98 8.83 -12.49
CA GLY A 125 -17.43 10.13 -12.06
C GLY A 125 -16.32 11.19 -12.03
N LYS A 126 -16.42 12.10 -11.06
CA LYS A 126 -15.41 13.12 -10.80
C LYS A 126 -14.62 12.78 -9.55
N TYR A 127 -13.35 13.19 -9.50
CA TYR A 127 -12.54 13.06 -8.31
C TYR A 127 -11.90 14.38 -7.90
N THR A 128 -11.57 14.48 -6.62
CA THR A 128 -10.64 15.48 -6.08
C THR A 128 -9.57 14.76 -5.30
N PHE A 129 -8.36 15.28 -5.30
CA PHE A 129 -7.23 14.76 -4.56
C PHE A 129 -6.60 15.85 -3.70
N ASP A 130 -6.40 15.58 -2.44
CA ASP A 130 -5.68 16.42 -1.50
C ASP A 130 -4.31 15.77 -1.25
N GLU A 131 -3.26 16.42 -1.76
CA GLU A 131 -1.88 15.95 -1.63
C GLU A 131 -1.37 15.96 -0.19
N GLU A 132 -1.91 16.82 0.68
CA GLU A 132 -1.44 16.91 2.06
C GLU A 132 -1.92 15.73 2.88
N SER A 133 -3.21 15.44 2.83
CA SER A 133 -3.85 14.32 3.52
C SER A 133 -3.83 13.01 2.73
N GLN A 134 -3.37 13.04 1.48
CA GLN A 134 -3.39 11.92 0.53
C GLN A 134 -4.80 11.38 0.27
N LYS A 135 -5.82 12.20 0.49
CA LYS A 135 -7.23 11.84 0.38
C LYS A 135 -7.74 12.05 -1.02
N ILE A 136 -8.36 11.02 -1.57
CA ILE A 136 -9.11 11.05 -2.82
C ILE A 136 -10.60 11.00 -2.49
N THR A 137 -11.38 11.93 -3.02
CA THR A 137 -12.84 11.85 -2.98
C THR A 137 -13.35 11.49 -4.37
N LEU A 138 -13.98 10.33 -4.49
CA LEU A 138 -14.59 9.81 -5.72
C LEU A 138 -16.10 10.11 -5.67
N LYS A 139 -16.62 10.89 -6.62
CA LYS A 139 -18.04 11.23 -6.75
C LYS A 139 -18.62 10.63 -8.02
N GLY A 140 -19.33 9.53 -7.90
CA GLY A 140 -20.14 8.96 -8.96
C GLY A 140 -21.58 9.49 -8.92
N LEU A 141 -22.45 8.90 -9.75
CA LEU A 141 -23.85 9.33 -9.86
C LEU A 141 -24.64 9.08 -8.57
N PHE A 142 -24.44 7.91 -7.94
CA PHE A 142 -25.22 7.47 -6.76
C PHE A 142 -24.37 7.24 -5.51
N LEU A 143 -23.04 7.37 -5.63
CA LEU A 143 -22.12 7.04 -4.57
C LEU A 143 -21.00 8.08 -4.50
N SER A 144 -20.71 8.54 -3.29
CA SER A 144 -19.51 9.33 -3.00
C SER A 144 -18.65 8.59 -1.98
N VAL A 145 -17.38 8.42 -2.30
CA VAL A 145 -16.45 7.60 -1.55
C VAL A 145 -15.17 8.36 -1.27
N ASN A 146 -14.68 8.29 -0.04
CA ASN A 146 -13.34 8.71 0.30
C ASN A 146 -12.40 7.50 0.33
N CYS A 147 -11.28 7.63 -0.35
CA CYS A 147 -10.16 6.71 -0.25
C CYS A 147 -8.84 7.49 -0.11
N TYR A 148 -7.75 6.79 0.04
CA TYR A 148 -6.44 7.39 0.29
C TYR A 148 -5.42 6.76 -0.64
N ALA A 149 -4.59 7.61 -1.23
CA ALA A 149 -3.44 7.15 -1.99
C ALA A 149 -2.25 6.94 -1.06
N LYS A 150 -1.53 5.84 -1.23
CA LYS A 150 -0.23 5.61 -0.61
C LYS A 150 0.75 5.24 -1.71
N LYS A 151 1.94 5.81 -1.69
CA LYS A 151 2.97 5.47 -2.66
C LYS A 151 3.61 4.14 -2.31
N GLU A 152 3.68 3.25 -3.29
CA GLU A 152 4.29 1.94 -3.17
C GLU A 152 5.49 1.78 -4.10
N LEU A 153 6.29 0.73 -3.88
CA LEU A 153 7.39 0.39 -4.78
C LEU A 153 6.83 -0.08 -6.13
N GLY A 154 6.95 0.80 -7.14
CA GLY A 154 6.46 0.53 -8.50
C GLY A 154 4.96 0.78 -8.70
N GLY A 155 4.28 1.46 -7.76
CA GLY A 155 2.86 1.72 -7.87
C GLY A 155 2.29 2.66 -6.83
N ILE A 156 1.01 2.51 -6.58
CA ILE A 156 0.27 3.16 -5.51
C ILE A 156 -0.70 2.16 -4.87
N SER A 157 -1.04 2.38 -3.60
CA SER A 157 -2.21 1.74 -3.00
C SER A 157 -3.39 2.71 -3.01
N ILE A 158 -4.58 2.21 -3.34
CA ILE A 158 -5.86 2.90 -3.16
C ILE A 158 -6.58 2.23 -2.00
N LEU A 159 -6.62 2.93 -0.87
CA LEU A 159 -7.02 2.39 0.42
C LEU A 159 -8.28 3.06 0.95
N PHE A 160 -9.15 2.29 1.57
CA PHE A 160 -10.39 2.73 2.21
C PHE A 160 -10.31 2.48 3.72
N GLU A 161 -10.94 3.30 4.52
CA GLU A 161 -11.17 2.94 5.92
C GLU A 161 -11.97 1.62 5.97
N ALA A 162 -11.45 0.62 6.68
CA ALA A 162 -11.98 -0.75 6.60
C ALA A 162 -13.47 -0.82 6.93
N ASN A 163 -13.93 -0.05 7.93
CA ASN A 163 -15.35 0.04 8.31
C ASN A 163 -16.22 0.71 7.23
N LYS A 164 -15.66 1.60 6.41
CA LYS A 164 -16.38 2.29 5.32
C LYS A 164 -16.33 1.52 4.00
N LEU A 165 -15.29 0.72 3.78
CA LEU A 165 -15.17 -0.10 2.58
C LEU A 165 -16.39 -1.02 2.41
N LEU A 166 -16.89 -1.57 3.50
CA LEU A 166 -18.11 -2.39 3.47
C LEU A 166 -19.31 -1.64 2.85
N THR A 167 -19.57 -0.41 3.30
CA THR A 167 -20.71 0.38 2.79
C THR A 167 -20.56 0.65 1.29
N VAL A 168 -19.34 0.95 0.84
CA VAL A 168 -19.03 1.16 -0.58
C VAL A 168 -19.30 -0.10 -1.38
N LEU A 169 -18.78 -1.24 -0.93
CA LEU A 169 -18.93 -2.51 -1.65
C LEU A 169 -20.37 -3.03 -1.62
N GLN A 170 -21.11 -2.83 -0.52
CA GLN A 170 -22.53 -3.15 -0.47
C GLN A 170 -23.35 -2.30 -1.45
N THR A 171 -23.08 -1.00 -1.54
CA THR A 171 -23.76 -0.11 -2.49
C THR A 171 -23.46 -0.54 -3.93
N MET A 172 -22.21 -0.82 -4.26
CA MET A 172 -21.81 -1.30 -5.58
C MET A 172 -22.42 -2.67 -5.90
N SER A 173 -22.47 -3.58 -4.92
CA SER A 173 -23.11 -4.89 -5.07
C SER A 173 -24.62 -4.76 -5.35
N ALA A 174 -25.32 -3.89 -4.62
CA ALA A 174 -26.75 -3.63 -4.84
C ALA A 174 -27.02 -3.05 -6.24
N MET A 175 -26.14 -2.19 -6.75
CA MET A 175 -26.23 -1.59 -8.09
C MET A 175 -25.94 -2.58 -9.22
N SER A 176 -25.05 -3.55 -9.01
CA SER A 176 -24.55 -4.48 -10.04
C SER A 176 -25.05 -5.92 -9.88
N GLY A 177 -25.63 -6.28 -8.72
CA GLY A 177 -25.96 -7.66 -8.36
C GLY A 177 -24.73 -8.53 -8.05
N ASN A 178 -23.51 -7.94 -7.96
CA ASN A 178 -22.28 -8.67 -7.71
C ASN A 178 -22.11 -8.96 -6.22
N LYS A 179 -22.34 -10.20 -5.80
CA LYS A 179 -22.26 -10.65 -4.39
C LYS A 179 -20.82 -10.74 -3.88
N ASP A 180 -19.81 -10.83 -4.75
CA ASP A 180 -18.41 -10.95 -4.36
C ASP A 180 -17.90 -9.66 -3.68
N LEU A 181 -18.43 -8.51 -4.09
CA LEU A 181 -18.13 -7.22 -3.45
C LEU A 181 -18.56 -7.21 -1.97
N GLN A 182 -19.67 -7.84 -1.64
CA GLN A 182 -20.15 -7.95 -0.25
C GLN A 182 -19.20 -8.82 0.59
N THR A 183 -18.71 -9.91 0.04
CA THR A 183 -17.76 -10.81 0.71
C THR A 183 -16.45 -10.08 1.11
N ILE A 184 -15.88 -9.27 0.23
CA ILE A 184 -14.69 -8.45 0.54
C ILE A 184 -15.01 -7.45 1.66
N GLY A 185 -16.17 -6.79 1.60
CA GLY A 185 -16.60 -5.84 2.61
C GLY A 185 -16.78 -6.47 4.00
N ASP A 186 -17.38 -7.64 4.08
CA ASP A 186 -17.55 -8.36 5.35
C ASP A 186 -16.22 -8.79 5.96
N LEU A 187 -15.25 -9.15 5.12
CA LEU A 187 -13.92 -9.45 5.58
C LEU A 187 -13.23 -8.22 6.19
N SER A 188 -13.35 -7.06 5.55
CA SER A 188 -12.69 -5.84 5.99
C SER A 188 -13.13 -5.36 7.37
N LYS A 189 -14.33 -5.73 7.84
CA LYS A 189 -14.80 -5.45 9.21
C LYS A 189 -13.87 -5.99 10.31
N LYS A 190 -13.12 -7.05 10.02
CA LYS A 190 -12.21 -7.67 10.98
C LYS A 190 -10.95 -6.83 11.25
N TYR A 191 -10.74 -5.77 10.47
CA TYR A 191 -9.55 -4.93 10.48
C TYR A 191 -9.87 -3.49 10.87
N ASP A 192 -10.56 -3.31 12.00
CA ASP A 192 -10.87 -1.98 12.52
C ASP A 192 -9.59 -1.19 12.85
N GLY A 193 -9.60 0.11 12.58
CA GLY A 193 -8.43 1.00 12.78
C GLY A 193 -7.36 0.91 11.70
N VAL A 194 -7.60 0.17 10.60
CA VAL A 194 -6.71 0.11 9.43
C VAL A 194 -7.42 0.58 8.17
N ARG A 195 -6.64 0.94 7.16
CA ARG A 195 -7.10 1.14 5.79
C ARG A 195 -6.75 -0.09 4.97
N VAL A 196 -7.71 -0.59 4.21
CA VAL A 196 -7.53 -1.74 3.32
C VAL A 196 -8.05 -1.41 1.92
N GLY A 197 -7.49 -2.06 0.92
CA GLY A 197 -7.87 -1.82 -0.47
C GLY A 197 -6.99 -2.56 -1.45
N PHE A 198 -6.51 -1.84 -2.45
CA PHE A 198 -5.83 -2.42 -3.59
C PHE A 198 -4.46 -1.78 -3.80
N ASP A 199 -3.43 -2.59 -3.86
CA ASP A 199 -2.16 -2.22 -4.45
C ASP A 199 -2.29 -2.27 -5.95
N MET A 200 -1.79 -1.25 -6.63
CA MET A 200 -1.99 -1.04 -8.05
C MET A 200 -0.69 -0.60 -8.74
N ASN A 201 -0.52 -0.99 -9.97
CA ASN A 201 0.57 -0.57 -10.84
C ASN A 201 0.02 -0.04 -12.19
N LYS A 202 0.87 0.71 -12.90
CA LYS A 202 0.59 1.16 -14.28
C LYS A 202 0.93 0.07 -15.28
#